data_3ffb5d3820f699df4ab192615e16aac5
#
_entry.id   3ffb5d3820f699df4ab192615e16aac5
#
_cell.length_a   1.000
_cell.length_b   1.000
_cell.length_c   1.000
_cell.angle_alpha   90.00
_cell.angle_beta   90.00
_cell.angle_gamma   90.00
#
_symmetry.space_group_name_H-M   'P 1'
#
loop_
_entity.id
_entity.type
_entity.pdbx_description
1 polymer ?
#
loop_
_entity_poly.entity_id
_entity_poly.type
_entity_poly.pdbx_seq_one_letter_code
_entity_poly.pdbx_strand_id
1 'polypeptide(L)'
;MSDPTFRQVRLGEALKRLRERAGLSQREAAYRLRYNYQKLSRIENGQLPEYHGMRAMLDLYGVLVSEEAPYIEMWERASEKGWWHPYGIENHGYISLEHDAVRVSAFSLGYIPGLLQTESYMRAVFQGWQVQRSRKWIENQVAVRVRRQERLASGLQYHAIIAEAAFPQADREQLLHINDAGQRANVSVQVLPNAAGLNDGFNGSFLLLDFAYPGDMTVLYVEHPAGAAHVEDVEQVKASRLVFKHLSKLALAPDESAEWIGRLAAER
;
A
#
# COMPACT_ATOMS: atom_id res chain seq x y z
N MET A 1 15.23 -15.05 10.23
CA MET A 1 13.76 -15.18 10.02
C MET A 1 13.37 -14.03 9.13
N SER A 2 12.58 -14.27 8.09
CA SER A 2 12.01 -13.18 7.28
C SER A 2 11.02 -12.43 8.16
N ASP A 3 11.01 -11.11 8.06
CA ASP A 3 10.05 -10.30 8.80
C ASP A 3 8.61 -10.63 8.36
N PRO A 4 7.60 -10.49 9.23
CA PRO A 4 6.24 -10.86 8.91
C PRO A 4 5.64 -9.98 7.82
N THR A 5 4.77 -10.52 6.98
CA THR A 5 4.00 -9.74 6.01
C THR A 5 2.98 -8.86 6.72
N PHE A 6 2.47 -7.84 6.04
CA PHE A 6 1.37 -7.02 6.54
C PHE A 6 0.17 -7.87 7.01
N ARG A 7 -0.24 -8.88 6.21
CA ARG A 7 -1.31 -9.81 6.56
C ARG A 7 -1.03 -10.58 7.84
N GLN A 8 0.21 -11.03 8.03
CA GLN A 8 0.62 -11.76 9.23
C GLN A 8 0.58 -10.88 10.48
N VAL A 9 1.02 -9.62 10.37
CA VAL A 9 0.91 -8.64 11.46
C VAL A 9 -0.56 -8.41 11.81
N ARG A 10 -1.44 -8.23 10.82
CA ARG A 10 -2.88 -8.01 11.05
C ARG A 10 -3.57 -9.18 11.72
N LEU A 11 -3.24 -10.41 11.32
CA LEU A 11 -3.73 -11.60 12.00
C LEU A 11 -3.27 -11.63 13.47
N GLY A 12 -1.99 -11.36 13.71
CA GLY A 12 -1.43 -11.31 15.07
C GLY A 12 -2.14 -10.29 15.97
N GLU A 13 -2.40 -9.09 15.44
CA GLU A 13 -3.14 -8.05 16.16
C GLU A 13 -4.61 -8.41 16.40
N ALA A 14 -5.26 -9.06 15.43
CA ALA A 14 -6.63 -9.54 15.59
C ALA A 14 -6.70 -10.57 16.72
N LEU A 15 -5.79 -11.53 16.74
CA LEU A 15 -5.69 -12.55 17.82
C LEU A 15 -5.38 -11.90 19.17
N LYS A 16 -4.49 -10.90 19.21
CA LYS A 16 -4.19 -10.14 20.43
C LYS A 16 -5.44 -9.42 20.95
N ARG A 17 -6.19 -8.72 20.09
CA ARG A 17 -7.44 -8.04 20.48
C ARG A 17 -8.49 -9.02 21.03
N LEU A 18 -8.61 -10.21 20.44
CA LEU A 18 -9.50 -11.26 20.95
C LEU A 18 -9.08 -11.70 22.35
N ARG A 19 -7.79 -11.96 22.57
CA ARG A 19 -7.26 -12.33 23.89
C ARG A 19 -7.55 -11.26 24.95
N GLU A 20 -7.31 -9.99 24.61
CA GLU A 20 -7.55 -8.87 25.51
C GLU A 20 -9.04 -8.70 25.83
N ARG A 21 -9.91 -8.89 24.83
CA ARG A 21 -11.38 -8.92 25.01
C ARG A 21 -11.83 -10.05 25.92
N ALA A 22 -11.19 -11.21 25.83
CA ALA A 22 -11.43 -12.34 26.74
C ALA A 22 -10.86 -12.13 28.15
N GLY A 23 -10.24 -10.97 28.44
CA GLY A 23 -9.69 -10.62 29.75
C GLY A 23 -8.42 -11.41 30.10
N LEU A 24 -7.76 -12.06 29.14
CA LEU A 24 -6.60 -12.89 29.39
C LEU A 24 -5.29 -12.11 29.20
N SER A 25 -4.40 -12.21 30.21
CA SER A 25 -3.01 -11.79 30.03
C SER A 25 -2.30 -12.69 29.02
N GLN A 26 -1.26 -12.19 28.36
CA GLN A 26 -0.45 -12.97 27.43
C GLN A 26 0.16 -14.22 28.08
N ARG A 27 0.56 -14.12 29.38
CA ARG A 27 1.09 -15.28 30.13
C ARG A 27 0.02 -16.34 30.40
N GLU A 28 -1.17 -15.92 30.76
CA GLU A 28 -2.30 -16.80 31.05
C GLU A 28 -2.77 -17.53 29.76
N ALA A 29 -2.92 -16.83 28.65
CA ALA A 29 -3.27 -17.40 27.39
C ALA A 29 -2.20 -18.40 26.91
N ALA A 30 -0.91 -18.04 27.01
CA ALA A 30 0.18 -18.95 26.68
C ALA A 30 0.14 -20.23 27.52
N TYR A 31 -0.08 -20.12 28.83
CA TYR A 31 -0.21 -21.27 29.73
C TYR A 31 -1.36 -22.20 29.32
N ARG A 32 -2.55 -21.63 29.07
CA ARG A 32 -3.75 -22.41 28.66
C ARG A 32 -3.58 -23.09 27.29
N LEU A 33 -2.88 -22.41 26.36
CA LEU A 33 -2.55 -22.95 25.03
C LEU A 33 -1.37 -23.94 25.06
N ARG A 34 -0.74 -24.18 26.21
CA ARG A 34 0.50 -24.94 26.33
C ARG A 34 1.64 -24.39 25.44
N TYR A 35 1.66 -23.10 25.24
CA TYR A 35 2.74 -22.37 24.59
C TYR A 35 3.69 -21.78 25.64
N ASN A 36 4.95 -21.57 25.26
CA ASN A 36 5.78 -20.63 26.00
C ASN A 36 5.36 -19.19 25.67
N TYR A 37 5.63 -18.29 26.59
CA TYR A 37 5.32 -16.86 26.46
C TYR A 37 5.87 -16.27 25.16
N GLN A 38 7.10 -16.61 24.77
CA GLN A 38 7.77 -16.09 23.58
C GLN A 38 7.08 -16.54 22.28
N LYS A 39 6.53 -17.77 22.23
CA LYS A 39 5.77 -18.25 21.06
C LYS A 39 4.51 -17.41 20.87
N LEU A 40 3.71 -17.20 21.92
CA LEU A 40 2.51 -16.41 21.83
C LEU A 40 2.82 -14.95 21.49
N SER A 41 3.85 -14.37 22.12
CA SER A 41 4.31 -13.01 21.80
C SER A 41 4.70 -12.89 20.32
N ARG A 42 5.44 -13.85 19.76
CA ARG A 42 5.80 -13.82 18.34
C ARG A 42 4.56 -13.92 17.42
N ILE A 43 3.58 -14.75 17.78
CA ILE A 43 2.33 -14.86 17.02
C ILE A 43 1.59 -13.52 17.02
N GLU A 44 1.44 -12.89 18.17
CA GLU A 44 0.79 -11.57 18.29
C GLU A 44 1.57 -10.44 17.59
N ASN A 45 2.86 -10.65 17.30
CA ASN A 45 3.70 -9.76 16.52
C ASN A 45 3.92 -10.22 15.06
N GLY A 46 3.06 -11.08 14.54
CA GLY A 46 3.01 -11.44 13.13
C GLY A 46 3.67 -12.76 12.74
N GLN A 47 4.15 -13.59 13.69
CA GLN A 47 4.51 -14.96 13.34
C GLN A 47 3.24 -15.75 13.03
N LEU A 48 3.14 -16.32 11.83
CA LEU A 48 1.98 -17.13 11.46
C LEU A 48 1.87 -18.36 12.38
N PRO A 49 0.75 -18.54 13.11
CA PRO A 49 0.50 -19.76 13.86
C PRO A 49 0.16 -20.92 12.92
N GLU A 50 0.39 -22.15 13.36
CA GLU A 50 -0.18 -23.32 12.67
C GLU A 50 -1.71 -23.25 12.73
N TYR A 51 -2.39 -23.81 11.72
CA TYR A 51 -3.86 -23.76 11.60
C TYR A 51 -4.59 -24.22 12.87
N HIS A 52 -4.21 -25.39 13.39
CA HIS A 52 -4.81 -25.92 14.63
C HIS A 52 -4.49 -25.05 15.85
N GLY A 53 -3.32 -24.44 15.88
CA GLY A 53 -2.95 -23.49 16.93
C GLY A 53 -3.81 -22.24 16.89
N MET A 54 -4.07 -21.70 15.71
CA MET A 54 -4.97 -20.56 15.52
C MET A 54 -6.39 -20.89 15.97
N ARG A 55 -6.93 -22.07 15.57
CA ARG A 55 -8.25 -22.55 16.01
C ARG A 55 -8.35 -22.67 17.53
N ALA A 56 -7.32 -23.24 18.17
CA ALA A 56 -7.25 -23.33 19.63
C ALA A 56 -7.21 -21.94 20.32
N MET A 57 -6.60 -20.94 19.68
CA MET A 57 -6.62 -19.57 20.17
C MET A 57 -8.02 -18.96 20.07
N LEU A 58 -8.73 -19.13 18.94
CA LEU A 58 -10.10 -18.64 18.76
C LEU A 58 -11.06 -19.24 19.79
N ASP A 59 -10.99 -20.57 20.01
CA ASP A 59 -11.78 -21.27 21.02
C ASP A 59 -11.48 -20.74 22.44
N LEU A 60 -10.20 -20.64 22.82
CA LEU A 60 -9.79 -20.10 24.11
C LEU A 60 -10.29 -18.67 24.37
N TYR A 61 -10.34 -17.87 23.30
CA TYR A 61 -10.76 -16.47 23.36
C TYR A 61 -12.29 -16.29 23.28
N GLY A 62 -13.02 -17.39 23.17
CA GLY A 62 -14.49 -17.40 23.21
C GLY A 62 -15.14 -16.97 21.89
N VAL A 63 -14.46 -17.14 20.75
CA VAL A 63 -15.04 -16.92 19.44
C VAL A 63 -15.96 -18.10 19.11
N LEU A 64 -17.22 -17.81 18.81
CA LEU A 64 -18.18 -18.86 18.44
C LEU A 64 -17.81 -19.41 17.05
N VAL A 65 -18.09 -20.72 16.84
CA VAL A 65 -17.81 -21.39 15.55
C VAL A 65 -18.43 -20.64 14.36
N SER A 66 -19.62 -20.04 14.55
CA SER A 66 -20.29 -19.21 13.54
C SER A 66 -19.59 -17.89 13.22
N GLU A 67 -18.65 -17.46 14.08
CA GLU A 67 -17.91 -16.19 13.97
C GLU A 67 -16.44 -16.40 13.59
N GLU A 68 -15.98 -17.64 13.42
CA GLU A 68 -14.60 -17.95 13.10
C GLU A 68 -14.21 -17.64 11.64
N ALA A 69 -15.16 -17.66 10.72
CA ALA A 69 -14.92 -17.56 9.28
C ALA A 69 -14.00 -16.35 8.90
N PRO A 70 -14.20 -15.14 9.41
CA PRO A 70 -13.33 -14.00 9.08
C PRO A 70 -11.87 -14.21 9.52
N TYR A 71 -11.63 -14.88 10.65
CA TYR A 71 -10.28 -15.14 11.16
C TYR A 71 -9.59 -16.26 10.40
N ILE A 72 -10.36 -17.29 9.96
CA ILE A 72 -9.86 -18.35 9.09
C ILE A 72 -9.43 -17.75 7.75
N GLU A 73 -10.25 -16.89 7.15
CA GLU A 73 -9.90 -16.18 5.92
C GLU A 73 -8.65 -15.31 6.10
N MET A 74 -8.53 -14.58 7.22
CA MET A 74 -7.32 -13.84 7.54
C MET A 74 -6.09 -14.74 7.62
N TRP A 75 -6.21 -15.92 8.23
CA TRP A 75 -5.12 -16.87 8.33
C TRP A 75 -4.73 -17.47 6.97
N GLU A 76 -5.71 -17.84 6.14
CA GLU A 76 -5.48 -18.33 4.79
C GLU A 76 -4.72 -17.30 3.96
N ARG A 77 -5.18 -16.05 3.95
CA ARG A 77 -4.51 -14.95 3.27
C ARG A 77 -3.11 -14.68 3.83
N ALA A 78 -2.92 -14.78 5.15
CA ALA A 78 -1.61 -14.59 5.78
C ALA A 78 -0.63 -15.74 5.50
N SER A 79 -1.13 -16.93 5.15
CA SER A 79 -0.34 -18.11 4.77
C SER A 79 0.12 -18.07 3.30
N GLU A 80 -0.52 -17.28 2.45
CA GLU A 80 -0.16 -17.16 1.06
C GLU A 80 1.22 -16.51 0.90
N LYS A 81 2.03 -17.09 0.03
CA LYS A 81 3.28 -16.46 -0.39
C LYS A 81 2.96 -15.34 -1.37
N GLY A 82 3.46 -14.15 -1.10
CA GLY A 82 3.32 -13.04 -2.03
C GLY A 82 3.87 -13.38 -3.41
N TRP A 83 3.13 -13.07 -4.45
CA TRP A 83 3.50 -13.35 -5.86
C TRP A 83 4.80 -12.65 -6.30
N TRP A 84 5.30 -11.69 -5.53
CA TRP A 84 6.54 -10.93 -5.78
C TRP A 84 7.82 -11.66 -5.34
N HIS A 85 7.72 -12.71 -4.54
CA HIS A 85 8.88 -13.48 -4.07
C HIS A 85 9.80 -14.01 -5.18
N PRO A 86 9.27 -14.58 -6.30
CA PRO A 86 10.13 -15.06 -7.38
C PRO A 86 10.99 -13.98 -8.03
N TYR A 87 10.64 -12.70 -7.82
CA TYR A 87 11.40 -11.55 -8.35
C TYR A 87 12.49 -11.05 -7.39
N GLY A 88 12.71 -11.73 -6.26
CA GLY A 88 13.70 -11.33 -5.26
C GLY A 88 13.30 -10.10 -4.46
N ILE A 89 12.00 -9.83 -4.36
CA ILE A 89 11.44 -8.74 -3.56
C ILE A 89 10.97 -9.31 -2.23
N GLU A 90 11.48 -8.73 -1.16
CA GLU A 90 11.14 -9.13 0.19
C GLU A 90 9.73 -8.66 0.59
N ASN A 91 9.17 -9.27 1.64
CA ASN A 91 7.80 -9.00 2.10
C ASN A 91 7.58 -7.62 2.71
N HIS A 92 8.66 -6.86 2.88
CA HIS A 92 8.60 -5.57 3.52
C HIS A 92 8.34 -4.50 2.51
N GLY A 93 7.28 -3.81 2.67
CA GLY A 93 7.08 -2.59 1.97
C GLY A 93 5.78 -2.49 1.21
N TYR A 94 5.74 -1.47 0.41
CA TYR A 94 4.60 -0.99 -0.33
C TYR A 94 3.84 -2.04 -1.14
N ILE A 95 4.54 -3.01 -1.76
CA ILE A 95 3.90 -4.00 -2.66
C ILE A 95 2.89 -4.86 -1.91
N SER A 96 3.24 -5.30 -0.69
CA SER A 96 2.33 -6.08 0.15
C SER A 96 1.13 -5.25 0.60
N LEU A 97 1.35 -3.99 1.00
CA LEU A 97 0.29 -3.07 1.38
C LEU A 97 -0.64 -2.76 0.20
N GLU A 98 -0.08 -2.36 -0.94
CA GLU A 98 -0.87 -2.04 -2.13
C GLU A 98 -1.68 -3.25 -2.60
N HIS A 99 -1.11 -4.46 -2.52
CA HIS A 99 -1.80 -5.68 -2.93
C HIS A 99 -3.10 -5.94 -2.15
N ASP A 100 -3.16 -5.56 -0.89
CA ASP A 100 -4.30 -5.78 -0.01
C ASP A 100 -5.25 -4.56 0.10
N ALA A 101 -4.79 -3.40 -0.35
CA ALA A 101 -5.59 -2.19 -0.30
C ALA A 101 -6.79 -2.26 -1.25
N VAL A 102 -7.93 -1.73 -0.82
CA VAL A 102 -9.13 -1.54 -1.66
C VAL A 102 -9.16 -0.16 -2.28
N ARG A 103 -8.48 0.81 -1.66
CA ARG A 103 -8.31 2.16 -2.18
C ARG A 103 -6.89 2.65 -1.92
N VAL A 104 -6.33 3.35 -2.89
CA VAL A 104 -5.06 4.06 -2.75
C VAL A 104 -5.25 5.51 -3.18
N SER A 105 -4.94 6.44 -2.26
CA SER A 105 -4.87 7.87 -2.54
C SER A 105 -3.39 8.27 -2.55
N ALA A 106 -2.87 8.67 -3.71
CA ALA A 106 -1.46 8.96 -3.93
C ALA A 106 -1.24 10.44 -4.22
N PHE A 107 -0.40 11.10 -3.44
CA PHE A 107 0.19 12.39 -3.82
C PHE A 107 1.64 12.18 -4.26
N SER A 108 1.98 12.66 -5.44
CA SER A 108 3.32 12.54 -6.04
C SER A 108 3.89 13.89 -6.41
N LEU A 109 5.05 14.23 -5.84
CA LEU A 109 5.69 15.53 -6.04
C LEU A 109 6.63 15.52 -7.26
N GLY A 110 7.47 14.51 -7.43
CA GLY A 110 8.58 14.55 -8.40
C GLY A 110 8.61 13.40 -9.42
N TYR A 111 7.75 12.37 -9.27
CA TYR A 111 7.66 11.24 -10.19
C TYR A 111 6.20 10.96 -10.55
N ILE A 112 5.99 10.40 -11.73
CA ILE A 112 4.71 9.78 -12.03
C ILE A 112 4.51 8.57 -11.09
N PRO A 113 3.35 8.41 -10.45
CA PRO A 113 3.08 7.27 -9.55
C PRO A 113 3.27 5.92 -10.25
N GLY A 114 3.83 4.92 -9.54
CA GLY A 114 4.22 3.63 -10.14
C GLY A 114 3.10 2.88 -10.87
N LEU A 115 1.84 3.01 -10.42
CA LEU A 115 0.69 2.40 -11.09
C LEU A 115 0.32 3.08 -12.43
N LEU A 116 0.86 4.27 -12.71
CA LEU A 116 0.63 5.04 -13.94
C LEU A 116 1.88 5.15 -14.82
N GLN A 117 2.97 4.41 -14.52
CA GLN A 117 4.21 4.47 -15.29
C GLN A 117 4.16 3.50 -16.48
N THR A 118 4.71 3.93 -17.62
CA THR A 118 5.08 3.02 -18.72
C THR A 118 6.36 2.26 -18.37
N GLU A 119 6.65 1.14 -19.04
CA GLU A 119 7.90 0.40 -18.82
C GLU A 119 9.14 1.22 -19.16
N SER A 120 9.08 2.05 -20.22
CA SER A 120 10.15 2.98 -20.60
C SER A 120 10.45 3.96 -19.46
N TYR A 121 9.42 4.58 -18.89
CA TYR A 121 9.56 5.49 -17.75
C TYR A 121 10.11 4.79 -16.51
N MET A 122 9.62 3.57 -16.18
CA MET A 122 10.13 2.77 -15.07
C MET A 122 11.64 2.52 -15.19
N ARG A 123 12.10 2.12 -16.41
CA ARG A 123 13.53 1.88 -16.65
C ARG A 123 14.34 3.16 -16.52
N ALA A 124 13.84 4.28 -17.05
CA ALA A 124 14.50 5.58 -16.93
C ALA A 124 14.67 6.00 -15.45
N VAL A 125 13.64 5.81 -14.62
CA VAL A 125 13.71 6.10 -13.17
C VAL A 125 14.82 5.28 -12.51
N PHE A 126 14.87 3.95 -12.75
CA PHE A 126 15.88 3.09 -12.13
C PHE A 126 17.30 3.35 -12.64
N GLN A 127 17.44 3.71 -13.91
CA GLN A 127 18.74 4.05 -14.51
C GLN A 127 19.28 5.39 -14.01
N GLY A 128 18.39 6.33 -13.67
CA GLY A 128 18.75 7.62 -13.09
C GLY A 128 19.25 7.57 -11.64
N TRP A 129 19.15 6.41 -10.96
CA TRP A 129 19.61 6.29 -9.59
C TRP A 129 21.13 6.28 -9.48
N GLN A 130 21.68 6.99 -8.48
CA GLN A 130 23.11 7.00 -8.19
C GLN A 130 23.66 5.61 -7.86
N VAL A 131 22.88 4.81 -7.12
CA VAL A 131 23.26 3.42 -6.80
C VAL A 131 22.87 2.53 -7.98
N GLN A 132 23.87 2.17 -8.77
CA GLN A 132 23.70 1.32 -9.94
C GLN A 132 23.17 -0.07 -9.55
N ARG A 133 22.20 -0.54 -10.28
CA ARG A 133 21.56 -1.86 -10.11
C ARG A 133 21.85 -2.75 -11.33
N SER A 134 21.90 -4.06 -11.12
CA SER A 134 22.06 -4.99 -12.23
C SER A 134 20.85 -4.92 -13.19
N ARG A 135 21.08 -5.19 -14.48
CA ARG A 135 20.02 -5.27 -15.47
C ARG A 135 18.90 -6.23 -15.03
N LYS A 136 19.26 -7.40 -14.49
CA LYS A 136 18.29 -8.37 -13.98
C LYS A 136 17.44 -7.79 -12.85
N TRP A 137 18.03 -7.01 -11.95
CA TRP A 137 17.29 -6.35 -10.88
C TRP A 137 16.27 -5.35 -11.46
N ILE A 138 16.70 -4.51 -12.43
CA ILE A 138 15.81 -3.52 -13.07
C ILE A 138 14.63 -4.24 -13.75
N GLU A 139 14.89 -5.29 -14.54
CA GLU A 139 13.82 -6.03 -15.24
C GLU A 139 12.86 -6.69 -14.24
N ASN A 140 13.33 -7.22 -13.13
CA ASN A 140 12.47 -7.74 -12.07
C ASN A 140 11.57 -6.64 -11.47
N GLN A 141 12.12 -5.44 -11.23
CA GLN A 141 11.34 -4.31 -10.69
C GLN A 141 10.29 -3.83 -11.69
N VAL A 142 10.64 -3.78 -12.97
CA VAL A 142 9.70 -3.43 -14.06
C VAL A 142 8.58 -4.47 -14.13
N ALA A 143 8.91 -5.75 -14.19
CA ALA A 143 7.92 -6.84 -14.25
C ALA A 143 6.95 -6.79 -13.05
N VAL A 144 7.47 -6.52 -11.84
CA VAL A 144 6.62 -6.37 -10.65
C VAL A 144 5.71 -5.15 -10.76
N ARG A 145 6.21 -3.99 -11.24
CA ARG A 145 5.37 -2.79 -11.43
C ARG A 145 4.28 -3.01 -12.46
N VAL A 146 4.60 -3.64 -13.59
CA VAL A 146 3.61 -3.99 -14.63
C VAL A 146 2.52 -4.88 -14.04
N ARG A 147 2.89 -5.94 -13.30
CA ARG A 147 1.91 -6.81 -12.66
C ARG A 147 1.05 -6.09 -11.61
N ARG A 148 1.62 -5.14 -10.88
CA ARG A 148 0.84 -4.31 -9.93
C ARG A 148 -0.22 -3.47 -10.64
N GLN A 149 0.03 -3.00 -11.86
CA GLN A 149 -0.93 -2.21 -12.65
C GLN A 149 -2.20 -3.00 -13.01
N GLU A 150 -2.15 -4.34 -13.01
CA GLU A 150 -3.32 -5.19 -13.17
C GLU A 150 -4.39 -4.91 -12.09
N ARG A 151 -3.98 -4.37 -10.94
CA ARG A 151 -4.87 -3.94 -9.85
C ARG A 151 -5.85 -2.85 -10.29
N LEU A 152 -5.46 -1.96 -11.20
CA LEU A 152 -6.35 -0.94 -11.74
C LEU A 152 -7.47 -1.58 -12.59
N ALA A 153 -7.19 -2.67 -13.27
CA ALA A 153 -8.19 -3.42 -14.03
C ALA A 153 -9.07 -4.31 -13.13
N SER A 154 -8.57 -4.73 -11.96
CA SER A 154 -9.29 -5.58 -11.00
C SER A 154 -10.10 -4.81 -9.93
N GLY A 155 -10.26 -3.50 -10.09
CA GLY A 155 -11.20 -2.70 -9.29
C GLY A 155 -10.59 -1.93 -8.12
N LEU A 156 -9.25 -1.86 -7.99
CA LEU A 156 -8.60 -0.97 -7.02
C LEU A 156 -9.10 0.47 -7.25
N GLN A 157 -9.67 1.08 -6.21
CA GLN A 157 -10.01 2.51 -6.25
C GLN A 157 -8.73 3.32 -6.15
N TYR A 158 -8.38 4.04 -7.20
CA TYR A 158 -7.11 4.77 -7.28
C TYR A 158 -7.32 6.25 -7.55
N HIS A 159 -6.83 7.09 -6.64
CA HIS A 159 -6.86 8.54 -6.81
C HIS A 159 -5.43 9.09 -6.74
N ALA A 160 -4.91 9.58 -7.85
CA ALA A 160 -3.59 10.18 -7.96
C ALA A 160 -3.68 11.70 -8.12
N ILE A 161 -3.01 12.43 -7.25
CA ILE A 161 -2.71 13.86 -7.42
C ILE A 161 -1.23 13.95 -7.77
N ILE A 162 -0.91 14.46 -8.94
CA ILE A 162 0.45 14.53 -9.48
C ILE A 162 0.82 16.01 -9.61
N ALA A 163 1.87 16.44 -8.89
CA ALA A 163 2.36 17.79 -9.03
C ALA A 163 2.91 18.04 -10.45
N GLU A 164 2.65 19.21 -11.01
CA GLU A 164 3.14 19.61 -12.34
C GLU A 164 4.65 19.37 -12.50
N ALA A 165 5.42 19.50 -11.43
CA ALA A 165 6.86 19.24 -11.39
C ALA A 165 7.27 17.81 -11.76
N ALA A 166 6.35 16.82 -11.70
CA ALA A 166 6.62 15.44 -12.06
C ALA A 166 6.58 15.18 -13.58
N PHE A 167 5.97 16.07 -14.37
CA PHE A 167 5.72 15.84 -15.79
C PHE A 167 6.90 16.20 -16.75
N PRO A 168 7.88 17.06 -16.41
CA PRO A 168 8.96 17.40 -17.32
C PRO A 168 9.74 16.20 -17.86
N GLN A 169 9.81 15.09 -17.13
CA GLN A 169 10.52 13.86 -17.50
C GLN A 169 9.62 12.82 -18.20
N ALA A 170 8.31 13.08 -18.33
CA ALA A 170 7.39 12.18 -19.00
C ALA A 170 7.43 12.42 -20.50
N ASP A 171 7.67 11.40 -21.31
CA ASP A 171 7.54 11.47 -22.76
C ASP A 171 6.08 11.39 -23.21
N ARG A 172 5.84 11.49 -24.51
CA ARG A 172 4.50 11.44 -25.08
C ARG A 172 3.78 10.12 -24.75
N GLU A 173 4.48 8.98 -24.79
CA GLU A 173 3.92 7.66 -24.46
C GLU A 173 3.42 7.64 -23.00
N GLN A 174 4.25 8.12 -22.07
CA GLN A 174 3.90 8.20 -20.67
C GLN A 174 2.68 9.10 -20.41
N LEU A 175 2.59 10.24 -21.07
CA LEU A 175 1.47 11.18 -20.92
C LEU A 175 0.15 10.56 -21.42
N LEU A 176 0.17 9.92 -22.59
CA LEU A 176 -1.00 9.22 -23.13
C LEU A 176 -1.41 8.05 -22.22
N HIS A 177 -0.45 7.29 -21.68
CA HIS A 177 -0.72 6.20 -20.75
C HIS A 177 -1.44 6.67 -19.47
N ILE A 178 -1.10 7.86 -18.94
CA ILE A 178 -1.80 8.43 -17.78
C ILE A 178 -3.25 8.75 -18.16
N ASN A 179 -3.47 9.37 -19.32
CA ASN A 179 -4.83 9.70 -19.78
C ASN A 179 -5.68 8.45 -19.99
N ASP A 180 -5.11 7.41 -20.62
CA ASP A 180 -5.82 6.14 -20.82
C ASP A 180 -6.19 5.47 -19.49
N ALA A 181 -5.29 5.52 -18.51
CA ALA A 181 -5.59 5.01 -17.17
C ALA A 181 -6.73 5.80 -16.51
N GLY A 182 -6.75 7.12 -16.66
CA GLY A 182 -7.77 8.03 -16.13
C GLY A 182 -9.17 7.83 -16.72
N GLN A 183 -9.32 7.12 -17.86
CA GLN A 183 -10.63 6.78 -18.43
C GLN A 183 -11.36 5.67 -17.65
N ARG A 184 -10.68 4.98 -16.74
CA ARG A 184 -11.28 3.91 -15.93
C ARG A 184 -12.14 4.51 -14.83
N ALA A 185 -13.34 3.99 -14.61
CA ALA A 185 -14.28 4.49 -13.59
C ALA A 185 -13.76 4.47 -12.14
N ASN A 186 -12.76 3.63 -11.86
CA ASN A 186 -12.14 3.49 -10.55
C ASN A 186 -10.80 4.25 -10.43
N VAL A 187 -10.39 5.02 -11.44
CA VAL A 187 -9.15 5.78 -11.46
C VAL A 187 -9.45 7.27 -11.62
N SER A 188 -8.95 8.08 -10.70
CA SER A 188 -9.01 9.54 -10.78
C SER A 188 -7.59 10.09 -10.82
N VAL A 189 -7.30 10.93 -11.81
CA VAL A 189 -6.00 11.59 -11.93
C VAL A 189 -6.23 13.10 -11.92
N GLN A 190 -5.50 13.79 -11.06
CA GLN A 190 -5.51 15.25 -10.96
C GLN A 190 -4.08 15.80 -11.07
N VAL A 191 -3.92 16.90 -11.78
CA VAL A 191 -2.67 17.67 -11.85
C VAL A 191 -2.73 18.79 -10.84
N LEU A 192 -1.76 18.84 -9.93
CA LEU A 192 -1.57 19.99 -9.05
C LEU A 192 -0.64 21.01 -9.74
N PRO A 193 -1.16 22.13 -10.25
CA PRO A 193 -0.36 23.08 -11.00
C PRO A 193 0.58 23.86 -10.09
N ASN A 194 1.73 24.28 -10.61
CA ASN A 194 2.67 25.16 -9.89
C ASN A 194 2.02 26.49 -9.47
N ALA A 195 1.01 26.93 -10.23
CA ALA A 195 0.24 28.13 -9.94
C ALA A 195 -0.64 28.01 -8.68
N ALA A 196 -0.82 26.81 -8.11
CA ALA A 196 -1.54 26.60 -6.85
C ALA A 196 -0.83 27.26 -5.64
N GLY A 197 0.41 27.73 -5.80
CA GLY A 197 1.18 28.39 -4.75
C GLY A 197 1.68 27.44 -3.67
N LEU A 198 2.10 28.02 -2.52
CA LEU A 198 2.60 27.23 -1.39
C LEU A 198 1.49 26.39 -0.76
N ASN A 199 1.75 25.11 -0.59
CA ASN A 199 0.80 24.14 -0.05
C ASN A 199 1.51 22.97 0.63
N ASP A 200 0.76 22.09 1.30
CA ASP A 200 1.30 20.97 2.06
C ASP A 200 2.04 19.93 1.19
N GLY A 201 1.82 19.91 -0.11
CA GLY A 201 2.49 18.99 -1.06
C GLY A 201 4.00 19.19 -1.13
N PHE A 202 4.52 20.37 -0.75
CA PHE A 202 5.96 20.62 -0.69
C PHE A 202 6.66 19.81 0.43
N ASN A 203 5.91 19.22 1.37
CA ASN A 203 6.48 18.33 2.39
C ASN A 203 6.89 16.95 1.85
N GLY A 204 6.50 16.61 0.63
CA GLY A 204 6.88 15.37 -0.04
C GLY A 204 5.71 14.50 -0.47
N SER A 205 6.04 13.43 -1.19
CA SER A 205 5.07 12.45 -1.67
C SER A 205 4.60 11.54 -0.54
N PHE A 206 3.34 11.13 -0.58
CA PHE A 206 2.77 10.17 0.35
C PHE A 206 1.60 9.40 -0.26
N LEU A 207 1.26 8.27 0.36
CA LEU A 207 0.11 7.45 -0.02
C LEU A 207 -0.74 7.14 1.21
N LEU A 208 -2.05 7.12 1.01
CA LEU A 208 -3.00 6.61 1.97
C LEU A 208 -3.60 5.33 1.39
N LEU A 209 -3.47 4.23 2.11
CA LEU A 209 -3.97 2.92 1.70
C LEU A 209 -5.10 2.51 2.63
N ASP A 210 -6.30 2.33 2.07
CA ASP A 210 -7.47 1.88 2.81
C ASP A 210 -7.68 0.38 2.61
N PHE A 211 -8.03 -0.31 3.68
CA PHE A 211 -8.21 -1.77 3.70
C PHE A 211 -9.63 -2.14 4.11
N ALA A 212 -10.19 -3.18 3.47
CA ALA A 212 -11.49 -3.76 3.84
C ALA A 212 -11.34 -4.77 5.00
N TYR A 213 -10.74 -4.33 6.12
CA TYR A 213 -10.68 -5.13 7.34
C TYR A 213 -11.68 -4.61 8.39
N PRO A 214 -12.11 -5.48 9.33
CA PRO A 214 -12.93 -5.02 10.44
C PRO A 214 -12.26 -3.87 11.19
N GLY A 215 -12.87 -2.66 11.10
CA GLY A 215 -12.33 -1.46 11.74
C GLY A 215 -11.78 -0.40 10.79
N ASP A 216 -12.08 -0.48 9.48
CA ASP A 216 -11.75 0.54 8.46
C ASP A 216 -10.37 1.18 8.64
N MET A 217 -9.33 0.35 8.53
CA MET A 217 -7.97 0.81 8.75
C MET A 217 -7.39 1.51 7.52
N THR A 218 -6.66 2.56 7.77
CA THR A 218 -5.83 3.25 6.78
C THR A 218 -4.38 3.24 7.22
N VAL A 219 -3.47 3.01 6.29
CA VAL A 219 -2.03 3.18 6.50
C VAL A 219 -1.55 4.38 5.68
N LEU A 220 -0.86 5.31 6.32
CA LEU A 220 -0.07 6.32 5.65
C LEU A 220 1.31 5.71 5.32
N TYR A 221 1.69 5.74 4.06
CA TYR A 221 2.98 5.29 3.58
C TYR A 221 3.77 6.46 3.01
N VAL A 222 5.01 6.62 3.49
CA VAL A 222 5.92 7.69 3.06
C VAL A 222 7.27 7.07 2.73
N GLU A 223 7.79 7.36 1.53
CA GLU A 223 9.15 7.00 1.12
C GLU A 223 10.11 8.16 1.37
N HIS A 224 11.31 7.84 1.85
CA HIS A 224 12.38 8.81 2.06
C HIS A 224 13.75 8.16 1.77
N PRO A 225 14.85 8.93 1.63
CA PRO A 225 16.15 8.37 1.23
C PRO A 225 16.71 7.27 2.14
N ALA A 226 16.29 7.20 3.40
CA ALA A 226 16.72 6.17 4.35
C ALA A 226 15.78 4.95 4.41
N GLY A 227 14.72 4.89 3.56
CA GLY A 227 13.75 3.79 3.52
C GLY A 227 12.31 4.25 3.38
N ALA A 228 11.39 3.59 4.08
CA ALA A 228 9.97 3.95 4.10
C ALA A 228 9.39 3.90 5.52
N ALA A 229 8.39 4.71 5.77
CA ALA A 229 7.62 4.71 7.01
C ALA A 229 6.18 4.24 6.75
N HIS A 230 5.70 3.36 7.60
CA HIS A 230 4.30 2.94 7.69
C HIS A 230 3.71 3.55 8.96
N VAL A 231 2.73 4.42 8.81
CA VAL A 231 2.11 5.13 9.94
C VAL A 231 0.65 4.72 10.03
N GLU A 232 0.27 4.21 11.20
CA GLU A 232 -1.08 3.73 11.50
C GLU A 232 -1.73 4.53 12.64
N ASP A 233 -0.99 5.49 13.20
CA ASP A 233 -1.53 6.40 14.21
C ASP A 233 -2.72 7.16 13.65
N VAL A 234 -3.85 7.05 14.35
CA VAL A 234 -5.15 7.54 13.88
C VAL A 234 -5.13 9.05 13.63
N GLU A 235 -4.46 9.81 14.49
CA GLU A 235 -4.44 11.27 14.37
C GLU A 235 -3.53 11.72 13.22
N GLN A 236 -2.39 11.05 13.01
CA GLN A 236 -1.49 11.32 11.88
C GLN A 236 -2.15 10.94 10.55
N VAL A 237 -2.85 9.81 10.50
CA VAL A 237 -3.61 9.37 9.31
C VAL A 237 -4.74 10.37 9.00
N LYS A 238 -5.49 10.81 9.99
CA LYS A 238 -6.53 11.85 9.81
C LYS A 238 -5.95 13.15 9.27
N ALA A 239 -4.85 13.62 9.84
CA ALA A 239 -4.16 14.83 9.38
C ALA A 239 -3.73 14.70 7.91
N SER A 240 -3.10 13.57 7.55
CA SER A 240 -2.67 13.32 6.17
C SER A 240 -3.84 13.20 5.19
N ARG A 241 -4.99 12.68 5.64
CA ARG A 241 -6.21 12.64 4.83
C ARG A 241 -6.78 14.05 4.59
N LEU A 242 -6.68 14.95 5.58
CA LEU A 242 -7.05 16.36 5.40
C LEU A 242 -6.12 17.06 4.41
N VAL A 243 -4.81 16.81 4.49
CA VAL A 243 -3.83 17.31 3.52
C VAL A 243 -4.18 16.81 2.11
N PHE A 244 -4.41 15.51 1.92
CA PHE A 244 -4.79 14.97 0.60
C PHE A 244 -6.06 15.63 0.05
N LYS A 245 -7.07 15.79 0.89
CA LYS A 245 -8.32 16.49 0.51
C LYS A 245 -8.09 17.95 0.14
N HIS A 246 -7.18 18.64 0.83
CA HIS A 246 -6.81 20.01 0.50
C HIS A 246 -6.11 20.07 -0.86
N LEU A 247 -5.10 19.23 -1.08
CA LEU A 247 -4.39 19.14 -2.35
C LEU A 247 -5.33 18.82 -3.53
N SER A 248 -6.30 17.91 -3.33
CA SER A 248 -7.31 17.59 -4.34
C SER A 248 -8.19 18.79 -4.73
N LYS A 249 -8.43 19.72 -3.80
CA LYS A 249 -9.17 20.95 -4.08
C LYS A 249 -8.34 22.00 -4.82
N LEU A 250 -7.03 22.01 -4.62
CA LEU A 250 -6.09 22.90 -5.30
C LEU A 250 -5.71 22.40 -6.70
N ALA A 251 -5.81 21.07 -6.90
CA ALA A 251 -5.55 20.46 -8.19
C ALA A 251 -6.67 20.73 -9.21
N LEU A 252 -6.32 20.64 -10.48
CA LEU A 252 -7.29 20.68 -11.57
C LEU A 252 -8.30 19.53 -11.39
N ALA A 253 -9.54 19.74 -11.85
CA ALA A 253 -10.53 18.67 -11.92
C ALA A 253 -10.02 17.53 -12.83
N PRO A 254 -10.49 16.27 -12.67
CA PRO A 254 -10.00 15.16 -13.48
C PRO A 254 -10.08 15.42 -14.99
N ASP A 255 -11.17 15.99 -15.49
CA ASP A 255 -11.33 16.30 -16.92
C ASP A 255 -10.37 17.41 -17.36
N GLU A 256 -10.20 18.46 -16.58
CA GLU A 256 -9.24 19.53 -16.83
C GLU A 256 -7.80 19.00 -16.81
N SER A 257 -7.52 18.06 -15.93
CA SER A 257 -6.22 17.38 -15.84
C SER A 257 -5.94 16.55 -17.08
N ALA A 258 -6.93 15.81 -17.57
CA ALA A 258 -6.82 15.03 -18.81
C ALA A 258 -6.55 15.92 -20.01
N GLU A 259 -7.25 17.06 -20.12
CA GLU A 259 -6.99 18.05 -21.17
C GLU A 259 -5.61 18.68 -21.05
N TRP A 260 -5.16 19.00 -19.83
CA TRP A 260 -3.83 19.57 -19.57
C TRP A 260 -2.73 18.60 -20.00
N ILE A 261 -2.85 17.30 -19.60
CA ILE A 261 -1.92 16.23 -19.99
C ILE A 261 -1.96 16.00 -21.51
N GLY A 262 -3.15 16.05 -22.13
CA GLY A 262 -3.31 15.90 -23.57
C GLY A 262 -2.61 17.01 -24.36
N ARG A 263 -2.72 18.26 -23.92
CA ARG A 263 -1.98 19.40 -24.52
C ARG A 263 -0.46 19.18 -24.40
N LEU A 264 0.02 18.82 -23.21
CA LEU A 264 1.44 18.55 -23.00
C LEU A 264 1.95 17.39 -23.87
N ALA A 265 1.13 16.35 -24.11
CA ALA A 265 1.47 15.24 -25.00
C ALA A 265 1.52 15.64 -26.49
N ALA A 266 0.76 16.66 -26.89
CA ALA A 266 0.78 17.17 -28.26
C ALA A 266 2.00 18.05 -28.57
N GLU A 267 2.65 18.58 -27.54
CA GLU A 267 3.87 19.40 -27.63
C GLU A 267 5.16 18.56 -27.69
N ARG A 268 5.04 17.23 -27.48
CA ARG A 268 6.17 16.27 -27.44
C ARG A 268 6.04 15.20 -28.53
#